data_b50da55df70fd339ece84239987a8901
#
_entry.id   b50da55df70fd339ece84239987a8901
#
_cell.length_a   1.000
_cell.length_b   1.000
_cell.length_c   1.000
_cell.angle_alpha   90.00
_cell.angle_beta   90.00
_cell.angle_gamma   90.00
#
_symmetry.space_group_name_H-M   'P 1'
#
loop_
_entity.id
_entity.type
_entity.pdbx_description
1 polymer ?
#
loop_
_entity_poly.entity_id
_entity_poly.type
_entity_poly.pdbx_seq_one_letter_code
_entity_poly.pdbx_strand_id
1 'polypeptide(L)'
;MKNYSNSIGLDISKKYFDAVLFVSGEHERFPNEKKGFTSFIRWLKRHGYGPANVLICFENTGYYSLQLSFFLSEKEFDYVQEHACR
;
A
#
# COMPACT_ATOMS: atom_id res chain seq x y z
N MET A 1 -0.63 19.87 -5.93
CA MET A 1 0.26 18.82 -5.39
C MET A 1 -0.24 18.38 -4.02
N LYS A 2 -0.33 17.08 -3.80
CA LYS A 2 -0.80 16.56 -2.51
C LYS A 2 0.33 16.55 -1.49
N ASN A 3 -0.04 16.80 -0.24
CA ASN A 3 0.89 16.67 0.88
C ASN A 3 0.59 15.35 1.59
N TYR A 4 1.59 14.48 1.63
CA TYR A 4 1.42 13.18 2.27
C TYR A 4 1.92 13.25 3.71
N SER A 5 1.07 12.85 4.65
CA SER A 5 1.46 12.80 6.05
C SER A 5 2.26 11.53 6.37
N ASN A 6 2.19 10.54 5.51
CA ASN A 6 2.95 9.31 5.71
C ASN A 6 3.17 8.60 4.37
N SER A 7 4.19 7.76 4.34
CA SER A 7 4.44 6.85 3.24
C SER A 7 4.29 5.43 3.76
N ILE A 8 3.71 4.58 2.92
CA ILE A 8 3.46 3.18 3.25
C ILE A 8 4.32 2.34 2.33
N GLY A 9 5.19 1.52 2.89
CA GLY A 9 5.98 0.59 2.10
C GLY A 9 5.27 -0.75 2.00
N LEU A 10 5.23 -1.32 0.81
CA LEU A 10 4.65 -2.65 0.60
C LEU A 10 5.71 -3.60 0.06
N ASP A 11 5.75 -4.79 0.64
CA ASP A 11 6.54 -5.90 0.15
C ASP A 11 5.57 -6.96 -0.34
N ILE A 12 5.49 -7.16 -1.65
CA ILE A 12 4.42 -7.94 -2.27
C ILE A 12 4.97 -9.27 -2.76
N SER A 13 4.29 -10.34 -2.36
CA SER A 13 4.59 -11.68 -2.84
C SER A 13 3.32 -12.30 -3.43
N LYS A 14 3.42 -13.52 -3.89
CA LYS A 14 2.31 -14.18 -4.57
C LYS A 14 1.05 -14.25 -3.69
N LYS A 15 1.21 -14.61 -2.43
CA LYS A 15 0.07 -14.87 -1.54
C LYS A 15 -0.24 -13.74 -0.58
N TYR A 16 0.76 -12.92 -0.27
CA TYR A 16 0.64 -11.90 0.78
C TYR A 16 1.31 -10.62 0.35
N PHE A 17 0.96 -9.54 1.04
CA PHE A 17 1.80 -8.35 1.03
C PHE A 17 1.92 -7.84 2.46
N ASP A 18 3.12 -7.36 2.78
CA ASP A 18 3.42 -6.77 4.09
C ASP A 18 3.43 -5.26 3.91
N ALA A 19 2.69 -4.56 4.77
CA ALA A 19 2.62 -3.12 4.73
C ALA A 19 3.30 -2.55 5.97
N VAL A 20 4.09 -1.49 5.79
CA VAL A 20 4.74 -0.82 6.89
C VAL A 20 4.48 0.68 6.81
N LEU A 21 4.10 1.27 7.95
CA LEU A 21 3.98 2.72 8.10
C LEU A 21 5.37 3.26 8.43
N PHE A 22 5.98 3.99 7.51
CA PHE A 22 7.37 4.43 7.68
C PHE A 22 7.56 5.31 8.92
N VAL A 23 6.57 6.13 9.25
CA VAL A 23 6.72 7.05 10.40
C VAL A 23 6.72 6.30 11.73
N SER A 24 5.80 5.37 11.93
CA SER A 24 5.65 4.67 13.20
C SER A 24 6.34 3.32 13.26
N GLY A 25 6.64 2.73 12.11
CA GLY A 25 7.21 1.40 12.04
C GLY A 25 6.19 0.28 12.21
N GLU A 26 4.93 0.60 12.41
CA GLU A 26 3.88 -0.41 12.49
C GLU A 26 3.73 -1.13 11.18
N HIS A 27 3.50 -2.43 11.25
CA HIS A 27 3.35 -3.22 10.04
C HIS A 27 2.27 -4.27 10.21
N GLU A 28 1.75 -4.74 9.08
CA GLU A 28 0.74 -5.78 9.06
C GLU A 28 0.82 -6.53 7.73
N ARG A 29 0.47 -7.80 7.77
CA ARG A 29 0.42 -8.65 6.58
C ARG A 29 -1.02 -8.85 6.15
N PHE A 30 -1.24 -8.79 4.84
CA PHE A 30 -2.57 -8.98 4.24
C PHE A 30 -2.47 -9.99 3.11
N PRO A 31 -3.52 -10.79 2.88
CA PRO A 31 -3.58 -11.65 1.70
C PRO A 31 -3.54 -10.82 0.41
N ASN A 32 -2.81 -11.31 -0.58
CA ASN A 32 -2.72 -10.62 -1.87
C ASN A 32 -3.93 -11.00 -2.73
N GLU A 33 -5.09 -10.53 -2.32
CA GLU A 33 -6.37 -10.74 -2.98
C GLU A 33 -7.34 -9.64 -2.53
N LYS A 34 -8.50 -9.58 -3.15
CA LYS A 34 -9.45 -8.49 -2.92
C LYS A 34 -9.80 -8.30 -1.44
N LYS A 35 -10.02 -9.39 -0.70
CA LYS A 35 -10.29 -9.31 0.74
C LYS A 35 -9.16 -8.66 1.50
N GLY A 36 -7.92 -9.01 1.14
CA GLY A 36 -6.74 -8.42 1.76
C GLY A 36 -6.60 -6.95 1.44
N PHE A 37 -6.93 -6.55 0.21
CA PHE A 37 -6.89 -5.15 -0.19
C PHE A 37 -7.88 -4.32 0.62
N THR A 38 -9.09 -4.84 0.81
CA THR A 38 -10.11 -4.18 1.61
C THR A 38 -9.67 -4.04 3.06
N SER A 39 -9.08 -5.11 3.62
CA SER A 39 -8.55 -5.08 4.98
C SER A 39 -7.43 -4.06 5.14
N PHE A 40 -6.58 -3.96 4.13
CA PHE A 40 -5.49 -2.98 4.10
C PHE A 40 -6.05 -1.54 4.16
N ILE A 41 -7.07 -1.25 3.36
CA ILE A 41 -7.68 0.09 3.36
C ILE A 41 -8.30 0.40 4.73
N ARG A 42 -8.94 -0.58 5.36
CA ARG A 42 -9.49 -0.42 6.72
C ARG A 42 -8.40 -0.14 7.73
N TRP A 43 -7.29 -0.86 7.62
CA TRP A 43 -6.14 -0.67 8.50
C TRP A 43 -5.58 0.74 8.37
N LEU A 44 -5.47 1.24 7.14
CA LEU A 44 -5.05 2.62 6.92
C LEU A 44 -6.02 3.60 7.56
N LYS A 45 -7.32 3.37 7.37
CA LYS A 45 -8.35 4.23 7.96
C LYS A 45 -8.25 4.31 9.47
N ARG A 46 -8.00 3.18 10.12
CA ARG A 46 -7.84 3.17 11.59
C ARG A 46 -6.66 4.00 12.04
N HIS A 47 -5.66 4.17 11.21
CA HIS A 47 -4.52 5.02 11.50
C HIS A 47 -4.69 6.45 11.02
N GLY A 48 -5.87 6.80 10.50
CA GLY A 48 -6.15 8.14 10.03
C GLY A 48 -5.68 8.43 8.63
N TYR A 49 -5.40 7.40 7.82
CA TYR A 49 -4.84 7.58 6.49
C TYR A 49 -5.81 7.17 5.40
N GLY A 50 -5.78 7.92 4.31
CA GLY A 50 -6.58 7.66 3.13
C GLY A 50 -5.90 8.20 1.89
N PRO A 51 -6.60 8.21 0.73
CA PRO A 51 -5.98 8.62 -0.53
C PRO A 51 -5.41 10.03 -0.54
N ALA A 52 -5.95 10.90 0.31
CA ALA A 52 -5.55 12.31 0.32
C ALA A 52 -4.22 12.56 1.04
N ASN A 53 -3.78 11.64 1.90
CA ASN A 53 -2.65 11.95 2.78
C ASN A 53 -1.60 10.83 2.90
N VAL A 54 -1.66 9.79 2.09
CA VAL A 54 -0.60 8.78 2.06
C VAL A 54 -0.11 8.53 0.65
N LEU A 55 1.16 8.21 0.56
CA LEU A 55 1.78 7.71 -0.66
C LEU A 55 2.15 6.24 -0.44
N ILE A 56 1.71 5.38 -1.33
CA ILE A 56 2.02 3.96 -1.26
C ILE A 56 3.21 3.68 -2.16
N CYS A 57 4.18 2.95 -1.63
CA CYS A 57 5.43 2.72 -2.30
C CYS A 57 5.75 1.23 -2.28
N PHE A 58 6.00 0.63 -3.43
CA PHE A 58 6.37 -0.78 -3.50
C PHE A 58 7.32 -1.04 -4.66
N GLU A 59 8.08 -2.11 -4.53
CA GLU A 59 9.00 -2.53 -5.59
C GLU A 59 8.21 -3.14 -6.75
N ASN A 60 8.78 -3.04 -7.92
CA ASN A 60 8.19 -3.67 -9.10
C ASN A 60 8.47 -5.17 -9.01
N THR A 61 7.49 -5.93 -8.53
CA THR A 61 7.61 -7.37 -8.34
C THR A 61 6.90 -8.16 -9.44
N GLY A 62 6.75 -7.56 -10.62
CA GLY A 62 6.13 -8.22 -11.75
C GLY A 62 4.63 -8.36 -11.58
N TYR A 63 4.13 -9.57 -11.80
CA TYR A 63 2.70 -9.79 -11.86
C TYR A 63 1.99 -9.72 -10.52
N TYR A 64 2.73 -9.91 -9.43
CA TYR A 64 2.09 -10.03 -8.11
C TYR A 64 1.53 -8.71 -7.60
N SER A 65 2.00 -7.58 -8.10
CA SER A 65 1.51 -6.27 -7.69
C SER A 65 0.37 -5.75 -8.57
N LEU A 66 0.05 -6.43 -9.66
CA LEU A 66 -0.84 -5.89 -10.69
C LEU A 66 -2.25 -5.65 -10.18
N GLN A 67 -2.85 -6.66 -9.54
CA GLN A 67 -4.21 -6.52 -9.01
C GLN A 67 -4.29 -5.45 -7.93
N LEU A 68 -3.29 -5.41 -7.06
CA LEU A 68 -3.25 -4.41 -6.01
C LEU A 68 -3.14 -3.00 -6.60
N SER A 69 -2.30 -2.82 -7.62
CA SER A 69 -2.16 -1.50 -8.23
C SER A 69 -3.46 -1.04 -8.89
N PHE A 70 -4.19 -1.92 -9.54
CA PHE A 70 -5.50 -1.57 -10.09
C PHE A 70 -6.49 -1.18 -8.99
N PHE A 71 -6.49 -1.93 -7.89
CA PHE A 71 -7.36 -1.63 -6.76
C PHE A 71 -7.03 -0.25 -6.16
N LEU A 72 -5.74 0.04 -5.98
CA LEU A 72 -5.32 1.33 -5.44
C LEU A 72 -5.72 2.48 -6.37
N SER A 73 -5.57 2.29 -7.67
CA SER A 73 -5.99 3.29 -8.66
C SER A 73 -7.49 3.54 -8.58
N GLU A 74 -8.29 2.48 -8.48
CA GLU A 74 -9.73 2.60 -8.34
C GLU A 74 -10.14 3.38 -7.09
N LYS A 75 -9.40 3.20 -6.00
CA LYS A 75 -9.67 3.90 -4.75
C LYS A 75 -8.97 5.24 -4.66
N GLU A 76 -8.35 5.68 -5.76
CA GLU A 76 -7.71 6.99 -5.90
C GLU A 76 -6.49 7.19 -4.99
N PHE A 77 -5.84 6.10 -4.59
CA PHE A 77 -4.56 6.18 -3.89
C PHE A 77 -3.44 6.47 -4.87
N ASP A 78 -2.51 7.32 -4.46
CA ASP A 78 -1.28 7.53 -5.20
C ASP A 78 -0.27 6.45 -4.80
N TYR A 79 0.44 5.92 -5.78
CA TYR A 79 1.47 4.93 -5.51
C TYR A 79 2.64 5.11 -6.46
N VAL A 80 3.81 4.66 -6.02
CA VAL A 80 4.99 4.58 -6.86
C VAL A 80 5.50 3.14 -6.84
N GLN A 81 5.94 2.70 -8.00
CA GLN A 81 6.42 1.35 -8.22
C GLN A 81 7.85 1.47 -8.70
N GLU A 82 8.79 1.20 -7.79
CA GLU A 82 10.21 1.45 -8.03
C GLU A 82 11.04 0.24 -7.63
N HIS A 83 12.32 0.31 -7.99
CA HIS A 83 13.28 -0.72 -7.61
C HIS A 83 13.53 -0.75 -6.11
N ALA A 84 13.57 0.41 -5.48
CA ALA A 84 13.81 0.51 -4.06
C ALA A 84 12.95 1.62 -3.49
N CYS A 85 12.05 1.26 -2.60
CA CYS A 85 11.20 2.22 -1.90
C CYS A 85 11.79 2.53 -0.54
N ARG A 86 11.85 3.80 -0.23
CA ARG A 86 12.40 4.24 1.05
C ARG A 86 11.54 5.29 1.69
#